data_c46e1e269ec256e648fb46ddc788d264
#
_entry.id   c46e1e269ec256e648fb46ddc788d264
#
_cell.length_a   1.000
_cell.length_b   1.000
_cell.length_c   1.000
_cell.angle_alpha   90.00
_cell.angle_beta   90.00
_cell.angle_gamma   90.00
#
_symmetry.space_group_name_H-M   'P 1'
#
loop_
_entity.id
_entity.type
_entity.pdbx_description
1 polymer ?
#
loop_
_entity_poly.entity_id
_entity_poly.type
_entity_poly.pdbx_seq_one_letter_code
_entity_poly.pdbx_strand_id
1 'polypeptide(L)'
;MSMTASGPDSAPIANPARTWGAFQLLELVGRGGFGEVYRAWDPQLNREVALKLLRSGGGDNHDYQAILKEARAAARVRHPNVIPVFGVDRFEGRVGFWSEFVRGKHLGQLVETQGAFGATEAALIGVEVCRAVAAVHGAGMLHRDIKASNVMREEGGRILLMDFGLTQEATQRHEGLSGTLLYMAPELLSGKPSTVASDIYALGVLLFYLTTGRYPKGKHLGSAPPRLIDERPDLPEPFVRVVETALATNPKDRYASAGSMMAALSGAVSPAAESAAPPPKSSKLWLGVALAMALGAGAFVYVKSPVGAPLLNTSGHAEYTKGQELLVRYDKQGSVAEATGIYEKLAKQSPQFALGQAGLADAYLAKFDGAKDPALLERARVAAAKAVELDSRQPHTHLALGKYYVRASRNDLASQELNEALRLDPRNGAAHAELGLLYQRQGRTSDVPPELQMAQDLSPNDWRWHNRLGLFYLNGGKLDLALEEFRRV
;
A
#
# COMPACT_ATOMS: atom_id res chain seq x y z
N MET A 1 0.69 -5.01 70.50
CA MET A 1 1.48 -4.30 69.48
C MET A 1 1.88 -5.32 68.42
N SER A 2 1.11 -5.41 67.40
CA SER A 2 1.31 -6.36 66.30
C SER A 2 1.63 -5.59 65.04
N MET A 3 2.82 -5.77 64.52
CA MET A 3 3.25 -5.20 63.22
C MET A 3 2.90 -6.18 62.15
N THR A 4 2.00 -5.81 61.28
CA THR A 4 1.70 -6.54 60.02
C THR A 4 2.69 -6.09 58.96
N ALA A 5 3.49 -7.05 58.50
CA ALA A 5 4.37 -6.88 57.34
C ALA A 5 3.56 -6.93 56.06
N SER A 6 3.60 -5.88 55.25
CA SER A 6 3.14 -5.83 53.89
C SER A 6 4.09 -6.66 53.01
N GLY A 7 3.55 -7.65 52.27
CA GLY A 7 4.28 -8.46 51.31
C GLY A 7 4.64 -7.65 50.07
N PRO A 8 5.67 -8.10 49.34
CA PRO A 8 6.15 -7.36 48.19
C PRO A 8 5.23 -7.50 46.99
N ASP A 9 5.10 -6.38 46.27
CA ASP A 9 4.45 -6.24 44.97
C ASP A 9 4.76 -7.40 44.02
N SER A 10 3.71 -8.03 43.54
CA SER A 10 3.78 -9.00 42.44
C SER A 10 4.15 -8.26 41.14
N ALA A 11 5.36 -8.41 40.71
CA ALA A 11 5.79 -8.03 39.38
C ALA A 11 4.88 -8.66 38.31
N PRO A 12 4.56 -7.97 37.20
CA PRO A 12 3.71 -8.51 36.16
C PRO A 12 4.36 -9.78 35.59
N ILE A 13 3.58 -10.86 35.55
CA ILE A 13 3.98 -12.15 34.95
C ILE A 13 4.32 -11.89 33.49
N ALA A 14 5.60 -11.89 33.16
CA ALA A 14 6.07 -11.80 31.77
C ALA A 14 5.49 -13.00 31.01
N ASN A 15 4.69 -12.72 29.99
CA ASN A 15 4.24 -13.71 29.02
C ASN A 15 5.49 -14.46 28.49
N PRO A 16 5.51 -15.81 28.46
CA PRO A 16 6.69 -16.54 28.03
C PRO A 16 7.13 -16.04 26.65
N ALA A 17 8.34 -15.50 26.55
CA ALA A 17 8.87 -14.92 25.33
C ALA A 17 8.80 -15.97 24.21
N ARG A 18 8.00 -15.69 23.17
CA ARG A 18 7.97 -16.55 21.98
C ARG A 18 9.38 -16.58 21.39
N THR A 19 9.93 -17.74 21.17
CA THR A 19 11.26 -17.92 20.61
C THR A 19 11.20 -18.67 19.29
N TRP A 20 12.20 -18.43 18.43
CA TRP A 20 12.49 -19.28 17.28
C TRP A 20 13.99 -19.55 17.26
N GLY A 21 14.38 -20.79 17.54
CA GLY A 21 15.78 -21.12 17.81
C GLY A 21 16.34 -20.29 18.97
N ALA A 22 17.44 -19.61 18.74
CA ALA A 22 18.08 -18.72 19.72
C ALA A 22 17.42 -17.33 19.80
N PHE A 23 16.58 -16.95 18.85
CA PHE A 23 16.00 -15.61 18.75
C PHE A 23 14.78 -15.45 19.66
N GLN A 24 14.67 -14.30 20.34
CA GLN A 24 13.49 -13.89 21.08
C GLN A 24 12.61 -13.03 20.17
N LEU A 25 11.37 -13.46 19.90
CA LEU A 25 10.42 -12.72 19.07
C LEU A 25 9.81 -11.59 19.89
N LEU A 26 10.15 -10.33 19.54
CA LEU A 26 9.71 -9.14 20.26
C LEU A 26 8.36 -8.65 19.76
N GLU A 27 8.22 -8.51 18.44
CA GLU A 27 7.06 -7.89 17.80
C GLU A 27 6.84 -8.48 16.41
N LEU A 28 5.58 -8.73 16.03
CA LEU A 28 5.21 -9.07 14.67
C LEU A 28 5.10 -7.78 13.84
N VAL A 29 6.07 -7.56 12.96
CA VAL A 29 6.16 -6.35 12.13
C VAL A 29 5.31 -6.47 10.86
N GLY A 30 5.19 -7.69 10.31
CA GLY A 30 4.41 -7.92 9.09
C GLY A 30 4.04 -9.38 8.89
N ARG A 31 2.91 -9.59 8.20
CA ARG A 31 2.44 -10.91 7.79
C ARG A 31 2.02 -10.84 6.31
N GLY A 32 2.55 -11.71 5.48
CA GLY A 32 2.28 -11.75 4.04
C GLY A 32 2.19 -13.16 3.50
N GLY A 33 2.00 -13.29 2.18
CA GLY A 33 1.90 -14.58 1.48
C GLY A 33 3.10 -15.49 1.74
N PHE A 34 4.30 -14.94 1.86
CA PHE A 34 5.54 -15.69 2.04
C PHE A 34 5.88 -16.02 3.50
N GLY A 35 5.18 -15.47 4.49
CA GLY A 35 5.47 -15.72 5.89
C GLY A 35 5.21 -14.55 6.82
N GLU A 36 5.89 -14.58 7.96
CA GLU A 36 5.79 -13.61 9.04
C GLU A 36 7.15 -12.95 9.27
N VAL A 37 7.17 -11.65 9.46
CA VAL A 37 8.38 -10.89 9.79
C VAL A 37 8.27 -10.38 11.22
N TYR A 38 9.25 -10.73 12.04
CA TYR A 38 9.34 -10.32 13.43
C TYR A 38 10.50 -9.37 13.63
N ARG A 39 10.33 -8.37 14.47
CA ARG A 39 11.42 -7.75 15.19
C ARG A 39 11.85 -8.74 16.26
N ALA A 40 13.08 -9.21 16.23
CA ALA A 40 13.59 -10.23 17.12
C ALA A 40 14.90 -9.78 17.77
N TRP A 41 15.18 -10.30 18.94
CA TRP A 41 16.44 -10.11 19.65
C TRP A 41 17.36 -11.29 19.40
N ASP A 42 18.56 -11.00 18.94
CA ASP A 42 19.68 -11.95 18.82
C ASP A 42 20.54 -11.88 20.10
N PRO A 43 20.40 -12.81 21.04
CA PRO A 43 21.12 -12.76 22.32
C PRO A 43 22.61 -13.09 22.17
N GLN A 44 23.01 -13.75 21.08
CA GLN A 44 24.42 -14.09 20.84
C GLN A 44 25.24 -12.87 20.41
N LEU A 45 24.62 -11.98 19.61
CA LEU A 45 25.26 -10.77 19.10
C LEU A 45 24.72 -9.49 19.75
N ASN A 46 23.82 -9.62 20.74
CA ASN A 46 23.24 -8.54 21.52
C ASN A 46 22.67 -7.40 20.65
N ARG A 47 21.80 -7.76 19.68
CA ARG A 47 21.23 -6.83 18.71
C ARG A 47 19.81 -7.19 18.29
N GLU A 48 19.07 -6.19 17.78
CA GLU A 48 17.80 -6.40 17.08
C GLU A 48 18.04 -6.87 15.65
N VAL A 49 17.19 -7.77 15.16
CA VAL A 49 17.18 -8.28 13.78
C VAL A 49 15.75 -8.33 13.24
N ALA A 50 15.61 -8.20 11.94
CA ALA A 50 14.38 -8.56 11.23
C ALA A 50 14.43 -10.05 10.89
N LEU A 51 13.60 -10.86 11.55
CA LEU A 51 13.50 -12.29 11.36
C LEU A 51 12.27 -12.63 10.53
N LYS A 52 12.47 -13.10 9.31
CA LYS A 52 11.40 -13.56 8.42
C LYS A 52 11.27 -15.07 8.50
N LEU A 53 10.13 -15.54 9.01
CA LEU A 53 9.79 -16.95 9.12
C LEU A 53 8.89 -17.35 7.95
N LEU A 54 9.37 -18.24 7.10
CA LEU A 54 8.59 -18.71 5.96
C LEU A 54 7.42 -19.59 6.42
N ARG A 55 6.30 -19.55 5.67
CA ARG A 55 5.18 -20.46 5.94
C ARG A 55 5.63 -21.90 5.71
N SER A 56 5.22 -22.78 6.62
CA SER A 56 5.50 -24.20 6.50
C SER A 56 4.72 -24.78 5.31
N GLY A 57 5.41 -24.99 4.21
CA GLY A 57 4.85 -25.53 2.99
C GLY A 57 5.96 -26.17 2.17
N GLY A 58 6.46 -27.32 2.63
CA GLY A 58 7.51 -28.00 1.90
C GLY A 58 8.56 -28.59 2.84
N GLY A 59 8.26 -29.76 3.37
CA GLY A 59 9.18 -30.54 4.20
C GLY A 59 10.36 -31.13 3.42
N ASP A 60 10.53 -30.81 2.13
CA ASP A 60 11.59 -31.40 1.32
C ASP A 60 12.91 -30.67 1.52
N ASN A 61 13.94 -31.46 1.77
CA ASN A 61 15.33 -31.00 1.97
C ASN A 61 15.84 -30.23 0.72
N HIS A 62 15.22 -30.44 -0.43
CA HIS A 62 15.55 -29.78 -1.70
C HIS A 62 15.19 -28.28 -1.67
N ASP A 63 14.02 -27.91 -1.15
CA ASP A 63 13.56 -26.51 -1.07
C ASP A 63 14.45 -25.72 -0.08
N TYR A 64 14.83 -26.34 1.05
CA TYR A 64 15.77 -25.70 2.00
C TYR A 64 17.14 -25.43 1.38
N GLN A 65 17.69 -26.36 0.59
CA GLN A 65 18.99 -26.17 -0.09
C GLN A 65 18.92 -25.04 -1.14
N ALA A 66 17.81 -24.90 -1.84
CA ALA A 66 17.61 -23.80 -2.77
C ALA A 66 17.57 -22.44 -2.05
N ILE A 67 16.81 -22.32 -0.96
CA ILE A 67 16.76 -21.13 -0.12
C ILE A 67 18.14 -20.80 0.47
N LEU A 68 18.85 -21.79 0.95
CA LEU A 68 20.18 -21.62 1.52
C LEU A 68 21.19 -21.12 0.47
N LYS A 69 21.11 -21.61 -0.77
CA LYS A 69 21.93 -21.16 -1.88
C LYS A 69 21.67 -19.69 -2.21
N GLU A 70 20.41 -19.28 -2.29
CA GLU A 70 20.02 -17.88 -2.54
C GLU A 70 20.44 -16.97 -1.38
N ALA A 71 20.20 -17.37 -0.13
CA ALA A 71 20.59 -16.61 1.05
C ALA A 71 22.13 -16.41 1.11
N ARG A 72 22.92 -17.44 0.75
CA ARG A 72 24.38 -17.33 0.64
C ARG A 72 24.83 -16.37 -0.45
N ALA A 73 24.10 -16.32 -1.57
CA ALA A 73 24.40 -15.36 -2.63
C ALA A 73 24.04 -13.94 -2.19
N ALA A 74 22.87 -13.74 -1.58
CA ALA A 74 22.43 -12.46 -1.03
C ALA A 74 23.39 -11.91 0.04
N ALA A 75 23.91 -12.77 0.92
CA ALA A 75 24.89 -12.39 1.96
C ALA A 75 26.23 -11.88 1.40
N ARG A 76 26.54 -12.13 0.13
CA ARG A 76 27.73 -11.60 -0.55
C ARG A 76 27.55 -10.18 -1.06
N VAL A 77 26.31 -9.73 -1.21
CA VAL A 77 26.01 -8.37 -1.68
C VAL A 77 26.26 -7.39 -0.54
N ARG A 78 27.32 -6.58 -0.67
CA ARG A 78 27.66 -5.54 0.31
C ARG A 78 27.52 -4.18 -0.36
N HIS A 79 26.45 -3.47 -0.03
CA HIS A 79 26.19 -2.14 -0.58
C HIS A 79 25.38 -1.31 0.44
N PRO A 80 25.62 -0.01 0.59
CA PRO A 80 24.89 0.83 1.56
C PRO A 80 23.39 0.88 1.37
N ASN A 81 22.91 0.66 0.14
CA ASN A 81 21.50 0.67 -0.20
C ASN A 81 20.87 -0.74 -0.27
N VAL A 82 21.55 -1.76 0.24
CA VAL A 82 21.06 -3.15 0.26
C VAL A 82 21.06 -3.65 1.69
N ILE A 83 19.92 -4.17 2.16
CA ILE A 83 19.85 -4.76 3.51
C ILE A 83 20.71 -6.01 3.58
N PRO A 84 21.69 -6.06 4.52
CA PRO A 84 22.55 -7.24 4.68
C PRO A 84 21.76 -8.41 5.28
N VAL A 85 21.85 -9.57 4.64
CA VAL A 85 21.37 -10.85 5.18
C VAL A 85 22.44 -11.39 6.13
N PHE A 86 22.09 -11.61 7.40
CA PHE A 86 22.99 -12.09 8.42
C PHE A 86 23.06 -13.62 8.49
N GLY A 87 21.94 -14.29 8.19
CA GLY A 87 21.89 -15.74 8.21
C GLY A 87 20.54 -16.33 7.82
N VAL A 88 20.55 -17.64 7.68
CA VAL A 88 19.38 -18.48 7.41
C VAL A 88 19.55 -19.77 8.19
N ASP A 89 18.47 -20.27 8.80
CA ASP A 89 18.45 -21.54 9.50
C ASP A 89 17.06 -22.19 9.40
N ARG A 90 16.99 -23.44 9.84
CA ARG A 90 15.74 -24.21 9.94
C ARG A 90 15.59 -24.70 11.37
N PHE A 91 14.49 -24.28 12.03
CA PHE A 91 14.16 -24.68 13.38
C PHE A 91 12.71 -25.13 13.45
N GLU A 92 12.45 -26.30 14.07
CA GLU A 92 11.13 -26.94 14.19
C GLU A 92 10.38 -27.04 12.84
N GLY A 93 11.11 -27.37 11.77
CA GLY A 93 10.54 -27.51 10.43
C GLY A 93 10.25 -26.19 9.70
N ARG A 94 10.40 -25.03 10.35
CA ARG A 94 10.26 -23.69 9.72
C ARG A 94 11.64 -23.17 9.31
N VAL A 95 11.72 -22.63 8.10
CA VAL A 95 12.88 -21.91 7.63
C VAL A 95 12.73 -20.44 8.00
N GLY A 96 13.77 -19.87 8.58
CA GLY A 96 13.85 -18.44 8.88
C GLY A 96 15.14 -17.85 8.37
N PHE A 97 15.10 -16.59 7.95
CA PHE A 97 16.29 -15.82 7.66
C PHE A 97 16.21 -14.46 8.37
N TRP A 98 17.37 -13.95 8.75
CA TRP A 98 17.45 -12.69 9.49
C TRP A 98 18.43 -11.73 8.86
N SER A 99 18.09 -10.47 8.98
CA SER A 99 18.78 -9.34 8.40
C SER A 99 18.86 -8.17 9.39
N GLU A 100 19.47 -7.07 9.00
CA GLU A 100 19.40 -5.80 9.73
C GLU A 100 17.93 -5.41 9.98
N PHE A 101 17.62 -5.05 11.23
CA PHE A 101 16.33 -4.44 11.54
C PHE A 101 16.42 -2.93 11.30
N VAL A 102 15.67 -2.44 10.33
CA VAL A 102 15.66 -1.03 9.93
C VAL A 102 14.41 -0.34 10.47
N ARG A 103 14.61 0.79 11.15
CA ARG A 103 13.50 1.67 11.57
C ARG A 103 13.19 2.64 10.46
N GLY A 104 11.95 2.60 9.95
CA GLY A 104 11.53 3.42 8.83
C GLY A 104 10.22 2.95 8.23
N LYS A 105 9.90 3.45 7.04
CA LYS A 105 8.70 3.08 6.29
C LYS A 105 9.08 2.61 4.89
N HIS A 106 8.37 1.59 4.39
CA HIS A 106 8.52 1.23 2.98
C HIS A 106 7.87 2.29 2.07
N LEU A 107 8.36 2.41 0.83
CA LEU A 107 7.91 3.47 -0.08
C LEU A 107 6.42 3.41 -0.39
N GLY A 108 5.81 2.22 -0.38
CA GLY A 108 4.35 2.08 -0.52
C GLY A 108 3.60 2.82 0.58
N GLN A 109 3.99 2.63 1.86
CA GLN A 109 3.39 3.36 2.99
C GLN A 109 3.59 4.88 2.89
N LEU A 110 4.75 5.32 2.37
CA LEU A 110 5.00 6.75 2.17
C LEU A 110 4.06 7.33 1.11
N VAL A 111 3.89 6.66 -0.04
CA VAL A 111 2.94 7.07 -1.08
C VAL A 111 1.49 7.08 -0.56
N GLU A 112 1.10 6.06 0.21
CA GLU A 112 -0.24 5.97 0.79
C GLU A 112 -0.53 7.07 1.82
N THR A 113 0.49 7.45 2.61
CA THR A 113 0.31 8.40 3.72
C THR A 113 0.60 9.86 3.34
N GLN A 114 1.50 10.09 2.38
CA GLN A 114 1.99 11.43 2.01
C GLN A 114 1.59 11.84 0.59
N GLY A 115 1.07 10.90 -0.20
CA GLY A 115 0.78 11.10 -1.62
C GLY A 115 1.97 10.81 -2.53
N ALA A 116 1.77 11.04 -3.83
CA ALA A 116 2.78 10.81 -4.85
C ALA A 116 3.95 11.80 -4.73
N PHE A 117 5.15 11.32 -5.01
CA PHE A 117 6.37 12.12 -4.99
C PHE A 117 6.50 13.05 -6.20
N GLY A 118 7.23 14.13 -6.04
CA GLY A 118 7.70 14.97 -7.17
C GLY A 118 8.82 14.28 -7.95
N ALA A 119 9.09 14.76 -9.18
CA ALA A 119 10.11 14.18 -10.07
C ALA A 119 11.50 14.11 -9.42
N THR A 120 11.94 15.19 -8.78
CA THR A 120 13.28 15.28 -8.16
C THR A 120 13.43 14.23 -7.06
N GLU A 121 12.47 14.12 -6.16
CA GLU A 121 12.52 13.17 -5.06
C GLU A 121 12.43 11.71 -5.56
N ALA A 122 11.52 11.45 -6.50
CA ALA A 122 11.38 10.13 -7.13
C ALA A 122 12.67 9.72 -7.88
N ALA A 123 13.34 10.66 -8.57
CA ALA A 123 14.59 10.39 -9.26
C ALA A 123 15.73 10.12 -8.28
N LEU A 124 15.85 10.86 -7.17
CA LEU A 124 16.85 10.60 -6.13
C LEU A 124 16.67 9.22 -5.52
N ILE A 125 15.43 8.85 -5.17
CA ILE A 125 15.11 7.49 -4.72
C ILE A 125 15.48 6.47 -5.80
N GLY A 126 15.10 6.74 -7.06
CA GLY A 126 15.41 5.86 -8.19
C GLY A 126 16.90 5.64 -8.38
N VAL A 127 17.72 6.67 -8.23
CA VAL A 127 19.19 6.57 -8.28
C VAL A 127 19.72 5.62 -7.21
N GLU A 128 19.27 5.77 -5.95
CA GLU A 128 19.69 4.92 -4.86
C GLU A 128 19.27 3.45 -5.04
N VAL A 129 18.03 3.23 -5.52
CA VAL A 129 17.54 1.87 -5.82
C VAL A 129 18.29 1.27 -7.00
N CYS A 130 18.57 2.05 -8.07
CA CYS A 130 19.37 1.59 -9.20
C CYS A 130 20.78 1.19 -8.77
N ARG A 131 21.43 1.91 -7.83
CA ARG A 131 22.73 1.52 -7.24
C ARG A 131 22.63 0.17 -6.54
N ALA A 132 21.59 -0.02 -5.71
CA ALA A 132 21.35 -1.29 -5.04
C ALA A 132 21.17 -2.44 -6.03
N VAL A 133 20.31 -2.26 -7.05
CA VAL A 133 20.07 -3.26 -8.09
C VAL A 133 21.32 -3.55 -8.92
N ALA A 134 22.14 -2.53 -9.24
CA ALA A 134 23.41 -2.71 -9.92
C ALA A 134 24.40 -3.56 -9.10
N ALA A 135 24.43 -3.37 -7.77
CA ALA A 135 25.26 -4.20 -6.88
C ALA A 135 24.77 -5.66 -6.85
N VAL A 136 23.46 -5.89 -6.84
CA VAL A 136 22.85 -7.24 -6.95
C VAL A 136 23.24 -7.90 -8.27
N HIS A 137 23.09 -7.19 -9.40
CA HIS A 137 23.46 -7.69 -10.72
C HIS A 137 24.95 -7.96 -10.85
N GLY A 138 25.80 -7.11 -10.23
CA GLY A 138 27.25 -7.29 -10.18
C GLY A 138 27.67 -8.54 -9.39
N ALA A 139 26.85 -9.01 -8.45
CA ALA A 139 27.04 -10.28 -7.74
C ALA A 139 26.51 -11.50 -8.53
N GLY A 140 26.07 -11.31 -9.78
CA GLY A 140 25.52 -12.37 -10.64
C GLY A 140 24.11 -12.79 -10.25
N MET A 141 23.36 -11.95 -9.52
CA MET A 141 21.98 -12.20 -9.09
C MET A 141 20.99 -11.28 -9.80
N LEU A 142 19.73 -11.71 -9.84
CA LEU A 142 18.58 -10.87 -10.18
C LEU A 142 17.74 -10.65 -8.91
N HIS A 143 17.14 -9.46 -8.78
CA HIS A 143 16.29 -9.18 -7.61
C HIS A 143 14.92 -9.84 -7.73
N ARG A 144 14.30 -9.79 -8.90
CA ARG A 144 13.02 -10.44 -9.28
C ARG A 144 11.75 -9.94 -8.57
N ASP A 145 11.89 -9.16 -7.47
CA ASP A 145 10.73 -8.65 -6.69
C ASP A 145 10.92 -7.17 -6.29
N ILE A 146 11.31 -6.33 -7.26
CA ILE A 146 11.45 -4.87 -7.05
C ILE A 146 10.06 -4.26 -7.02
N LYS A 147 9.68 -3.71 -5.86
CA LYS A 147 8.39 -3.05 -5.63
C LYS A 147 8.45 -2.10 -4.43
N ALA A 148 7.48 -1.21 -4.30
CA ALA A 148 7.46 -0.17 -3.27
C ALA A 148 7.46 -0.73 -1.83
N SER A 149 6.91 -1.93 -1.59
CA SER A 149 6.95 -2.59 -0.30
C SER A 149 8.31 -3.23 0.03
N ASN A 150 9.20 -3.40 -0.96
CA ASN A 150 10.53 -3.97 -0.80
C ASN A 150 11.63 -2.90 -0.85
N VAL A 151 11.26 -1.63 -0.79
CA VAL A 151 12.20 -0.50 -0.64
C VAL A 151 11.80 0.30 0.58
N MET A 152 12.70 0.42 1.55
CA MET A 152 12.50 1.21 2.76
C MET A 152 13.22 2.56 2.68
N ARG A 153 12.58 3.58 3.26
CA ARG A 153 13.26 4.80 3.69
C ARG A 153 13.44 4.71 5.20
N GLU A 154 14.68 4.58 5.64
CA GLU A 154 15.08 4.63 7.04
C GLU A 154 14.78 6.01 7.65
N GLU A 155 14.61 6.10 8.97
CA GLU A 155 14.40 7.38 9.67
C GLU A 155 15.51 8.40 9.41
N GLY A 156 16.74 7.94 9.15
CA GLY A 156 17.89 8.77 8.72
C GLY A 156 17.88 9.17 7.23
N GLY A 157 16.86 8.78 6.47
CA GLY A 157 16.69 9.13 5.04
C GLY A 157 17.35 8.16 4.05
N ARG A 158 18.14 7.19 4.50
CA ARG A 158 18.79 6.16 3.66
C ARG A 158 17.73 5.32 2.97
N ILE A 159 17.90 5.07 1.67
CA ILE A 159 17.04 4.18 0.88
C ILE A 159 17.66 2.79 0.85
N LEU A 160 16.87 1.78 1.19
CA LEU A 160 17.32 0.39 1.34
C LEU A 160 16.45 -0.55 0.54
N LEU A 161 17.06 -1.34 -0.30
CA LEU A 161 16.43 -2.43 -1.04
C LEU A 161 16.49 -3.71 -0.18
N MET A 162 15.35 -4.35 -0.02
CA MET A 162 15.16 -5.55 0.80
C MET A 162 14.52 -6.69 0.02
N ASP A 163 14.45 -7.85 0.65
CA ASP A 163 13.72 -9.02 0.17
C ASP A 163 14.15 -9.47 -1.25
N PHE A 164 15.43 -9.80 -1.40
CA PHE A 164 15.90 -10.55 -2.59
C PHE A 164 15.02 -11.77 -2.79
N GLY A 165 14.76 -12.16 -4.02
CA GLY A 165 13.84 -13.22 -4.40
C GLY A 165 14.06 -14.61 -3.78
N LEU A 166 14.47 -14.66 -2.50
CA LEU A 166 14.78 -15.83 -1.67
C LEU A 166 13.65 -16.88 -1.59
N THR A 167 12.52 -16.59 -2.27
CA THR A 167 11.33 -17.44 -2.16
C THR A 167 10.74 -17.83 -3.50
N GLN A 168 11.21 -17.28 -4.64
CA GLN A 168 10.52 -17.49 -5.92
C GLN A 168 10.75 -18.89 -6.54
N GLU A 169 11.93 -19.50 -6.39
CA GLU A 169 12.12 -20.86 -6.92
C GLU A 169 11.40 -21.93 -6.08
N ALA A 170 11.30 -21.70 -4.76
CA ALA A 170 10.57 -22.59 -3.86
C ALA A 170 9.04 -22.40 -3.95
N THR A 171 8.56 -21.21 -4.39
CA THR A 171 7.13 -20.84 -4.36
C THR A 171 6.47 -20.79 -5.74
N GLN A 172 7.19 -20.98 -6.86
CA GLN A 172 6.58 -21.08 -8.18
C GLN A 172 5.56 -22.24 -8.32
N ARG A 173 5.47 -23.09 -7.31
CA ARG A 173 4.50 -24.20 -7.25
C ARG A 173 3.27 -23.93 -6.39
N HIS A 174 3.25 -22.87 -5.58
CA HIS A 174 2.13 -22.62 -4.65
C HIS A 174 1.84 -21.12 -4.48
N GLU A 175 0.69 -20.70 -4.95
CA GLU A 175 -0.25 -19.67 -4.51
C GLU A 175 0.32 -18.38 -3.86
N GLY A 176 0.27 -17.24 -4.57
CA GLY A 176 0.55 -15.92 -4.01
C GLY A 176 0.90 -14.82 -5.02
N LEU A 177 0.46 -14.91 -6.26
CA LEU A 177 0.81 -14.00 -7.37
C LEU A 177 0.17 -12.61 -7.35
N SER A 178 -0.72 -12.31 -6.39
CA SER A 178 -1.65 -11.18 -6.49
C SER A 178 -1.00 -9.77 -6.52
N GLY A 179 0.04 -9.50 -5.74
CA GLY A 179 0.67 -8.16 -5.70
C GLY A 179 1.85 -8.01 -6.68
N THR A 180 2.57 -9.09 -6.94
CA THR A 180 3.78 -9.11 -7.79
C THR A 180 3.46 -8.97 -9.28
N LEU A 181 2.27 -9.39 -9.73
CA LEU A 181 1.82 -9.26 -11.12
C LEU A 181 1.83 -7.81 -11.64
N LEU A 182 1.62 -6.83 -10.77
CA LEU A 182 1.59 -5.41 -11.13
C LEU A 182 2.95 -4.84 -11.55
N TYR A 183 4.03 -5.47 -11.10
CA TYR A 183 5.41 -5.12 -11.41
C TYR A 183 6.03 -6.04 -12.47
N MET A 184 5.31 -7.08 -12.87
CA MET A 184 5.83 -8.11 -13.74
C MET A 184 5.97 -7.60 -15.19
N ALA A 185 7.16 -7.80 -15.74
CA ALA A 185 7.45 -7.42 -17.10
C ALA A 185 6.66 -8.30 -18.10
N PRO A 186 6.27 -7.75 -19.28
CA PRO A 186 5.45 -8.47 -20.27
C PRO A 186 6.02 -9.82 -20.71
N GLU A 187 7.34 -9.94 -20.82
CA GLU A 187 8.00 -11.19 -21.17
C GLU A 187 7.84 -12.27 -20.09
N LEU A 188 7.77 -11.89 -18.80
CA LEU A 188 7.55 -12.85 -17.72
C LEU A 188 6.12 -13.37 -17.72
N LEU A 189 5.14 -12.52 -18.06
CA LEU A 189 3.75 -12.94 -18.25
C LEU A 189 3.61 -13.94 -19.42
N SER A 190 4.57 -13.92 -20.36
CA SER A 190 4.65 -14.88 -21.47
C SER A 190 5.47 -16.12 -21.12
N GLY A 191 5.82 -16.35 -19.86
CA GLY A 191 6.57 -17.52 -19.39
C GLY A 191 8.08 -17.52 -19.69
N LYS A 192 8.66 -16.37 -20.11
CA LYS A 192 10.10 -16.24 -20.31
C LYS A 192 10.82 -16.09 -18.98
N PRO A 193 12.09 -16.53 -18.88
CA PRO A 193 12.85 -16.39 -17.64
C PRO A 193 13.15 -14.92 -17.30
N SER A 194 13.32 -14.65 -16.01
CA SER A 194 13.76 -13.34 -15.52
C SER A 194 15.15 -12.97 -16.03
N THR A 195 15.33 -11.70 -16.34
CA THR A 195 16.58 -11.11 -16.86
C THR A 195 16.84 -9.77 -16.20
N VAL A 196 18.02 -9.16 -16.45
CA VAL A 196 18.31 -7.78 -16.07
C VAL A 196 17.23 -6.83 -16.59
N ALA A 197 16.75 -7.05 -17.82
CA ALA A 197 15.70 -6.19 -18.40
C ALA A 197 14.36 -6.29 -17.66
N SER A 198 14.03 -7.42 -17.04
CA SER A 198 12.81 -7.54 -16.21
C SER A 198 12.94 -6.78 -14.90
N ASP A 199 14.11 -6.73 -14.25
CA ASP A 199 14.35 -5.88 -13.08
C ASP A 199 14.31 -4.38 -13.46
N ILE A 200 14.82 -4.00 -14.65
CA ILE A 200 14.70 -2.63 -15.18
C ILE A 200 13.25 -2.22 -15.38
N TYR A 201 12.41 -3.12 -15.91
CA TYR A 201 10.98 -2.86 -16.04
C TYR A 201 10.33 -2.62 -14.66
N ALA A 202 10.63 -3.45 -13.68
CA ALA A 202 10.13 -3.29 -12.31
C ALA A 202 10.58 -1.97 -11.66
N LEU A 203 11.81 -1.48 -11.96
CA LEU A 203 12.27 -0.13 -11.57
C LEU A 203 11.42 0.95 -12.24
N GLY A 204 11.08 0.81 -13.53
CA GLY A 204 10.17 1.71 -14.24
C GLY A 204 8.78 1.75 -13.59
N VAL A 205 8.22 0.57 -13.25
CA VAL A 205 6.94 0.48 -12.51
C VAL A 205 7.02 1.15 -11.15
N LEU A 206 8.12 0.94 -10.42
CA LEU A 206 8.34 1.59 -9.13
C LEU A 206 8.32 3.13 -9.26
N LEU A 207 9.06 3.70 -10.21
CA LEU A 207 9.11 5.15 -10.42
C LEU A 207 7.76 5.72 -10.88
N PHE A 208 7.07 5.01 -11.76
CA PHE A 208 5.71 5.37 -12.16
C PHE A 208 4.77 5.39 -10.94
N TYR A 209 4.81 4.35 -10.11
CA TYR A 209 4.01 4.28 -8.88
C TYR A 209 4.36 5.41 -7.89
N LEU A 210 5.64 5.69 -7.69
CA LEU A 210 6.09 6.76 -6.78
C LEU A 210 5.54 8.12 -7.21
N THR A 211 5.46 8.40 -8.51
CA THR A 211 5.04 9.70 -9.03
C THR A 211 3.55 9.84 -9.30
N THR A 212 2.81 8.73 -9.39
CA THR A 212 1.37 8.77 -9.68
C THR A 212 0.50 8.20 -8.55
N GLY A 213 1.07 7.43 -7.63
CA GLY A 213 0.32 6.62 -6.68
C GLY A 213 -0.42 5.43 -7.32
N ARG A 214 -0.18 5.17 -8.60
CA ARG A 214 -0.87 4.15 -9.40
C ARG A 214 0.12 3.25 -10.12
N TYR A 215 -0.32 2.04 -10.48
CA TYR A 215 0.48 1.14 -11.32
C TYR A 215 0.21 1.39 -12.80
N PRO A 216 1.22 1.26 -13.69
CA PRO A 216 1.06 1.44 -15.11
C PRO A 216 0.30 0.26 -15.75
N LYS A 217 -1.00 0.15 -15.48
CA LYS A 217 -1.86 -0.89 -16.04
C LYS A 217 -2.35 -0.46 -17.41
N GLY A 218 -1.99 -1.21 -18.45
CA GLY A 218 -2.68 -1.12 -19.74
C GLY A 218 -4.15 -1.58 -19.63
N LYS A 219 -4.96 -1.30 -20.65
CA LYS A 219 -6.40 -1.66 -20.69
C LYS A 219 -6.64 -3.17 -20.53
N HIS A 220 -5.67 -3.99 -20.93
CA HIS A 220 -5.70 -5.46 -20.83
C HIS A 220 -4.32 -5.97 -20.39
N LEU A 221 -4.27 -7.16 -19.80
CA LEU A 221 -3.02 -7.82 -19.43
C LEU A 221 -2.15 -7.99 -20.69
N GLY A 222 -0.90 -7.48 -20.64
CA GLY A 222 0.02 -7.50 -21.79
C GLY A 222 -0.12 -6.33 -22.78
N SER A 223 -1.07 -5.41 -22.61
CA SER A 223 -1.09 -4.17 -23.37
C SER A 223 0.02 -3.20 -22.93
N ALA A 224 0.38 -2.25 -23.82
CA ALA A 224 1.35 -1.22 -23.50
C ALA A 224 0.90 -0.44 -22.24
N PRO A 225 1.82 -0.10 -21.33
CA PRO A 225 1.52 0.71 -20.17
C PRO A 225 1.03 2.11 -20.60
N PRO A 226 0.20 2.79 -19.77
CA PRO A 226 -0.14 4.18 -20.02
C PRO A 226 1.12 5.03 -20.00
N ARG A 227 1.13 6.10 -20.80
CA ARG A 227 2.25 7.05 -20.81
C ARG A 227 2.24 7.85 -19.51
N LEU A 228 3.42 8.00 -18.91
CA LEU A 228 3.56 8.78 -17.67
C LEU A 228 3.18 10.26 -17.88
N ILE A 229 3.48 10.81 -19.07
CA ILE A 229 3.15 12.20 -19.40
C ILE A 229 1.63 12.46 -19.42
N ASP A 230 0.82 11.45 -19.76
CA ASP A 230 -0.64 11.57 -19.80
C ASP A 230 -1.24 11.57 -18.37
N GLU A 231 -0.59 10.89 -17.43
CA GLU A 231 -0.99 10.83 -16.01
C GLU A 231 -0.44 12.03 -15.21
N ARG A 232 0.74 12.53 -15.56
CA ARG A 232 1.47 13.61 -14.87
C ARG A 232 2.15 14.54 -15.86
N PRO A 233 1.38 15.40 -16.54
CA PRO A 233 1.92 16.35 -17.53
C PRO A 233 2.82 17.44 -16.92
N ASP A 234 2.83 17.56 -15.60
CA ASP A 234 3.68 18.49 -14.83
C ASP A 234 5.11 17.98 -14.62
N LEU A 235 5.41 16.70 -14.90
CA LEU A 235 6.74 16.14 -14.69
C LEU A 235 7.71 16.57 -15.81
N PRO A 236 8.99 16.81 -15.48
CA PRO A 236 10.01 17.16 -16.48
C PRO A 236 10.15 16.05 -17.54
N GLU A 237 10.16 16.44 -18.81
CA GLU A 237 10.26 15.50 -19.94
C GLU A 237 11.48 14.56 -19.85
N PRO A 238 12.68 14.99 -19.39
CA PRO A 238 13.80 14.06 -19.22
C PRO A 238 13.51 12.93 -18.22
N PHE A 239 12.81 13.23 -17.11
CA PHE A 239 12.40 12.21 -16.13
C PHE A 239 11.35 11.26 -16.72
N VAL A 240 10.34 11.80 -17.39
CA VAL A 240 9.29 11.01 -18.05
C VAL A 240 9.91 10.03 -19.04
N ARG A 241 10.85 10.50 -19.87
CA ARG A 241 11.55 9.67 -20.85
C ARG A 241 12.30 8.50 -20.18
N VAL A 242 12.93 8.73 -19.02
CA VAL A 242 13.62 7.64 -18.30
C VAL A 242 12.63 6.56 -17.87
N VAL A 243 11.50 6.95 -17.28
CA VAL A 243 10.48 6.00 -16.82
C VAL A 243 9.85 5.25 -18.00
N GLU A 244 9.45 5.94 -19.07
CA GLU A 244 8.84 5.32 -20.25
C GLU A 244 9.81 4.39 -20.98
N THR A 245 11.11 4.72 -21.05
CA THR A 245 12.14 3.83 -21.59
C THR A 245 12.25 2.53 -20.77
N ALA A 246 12.25 2.64 -19.43
CA ALA A 246 12.28 1.47 -18.55
C ALA A 246 11.02 0.58 -18.72
N LEU A 247 9.86 1.19 -19.01
CA LEU A 247 8.58 0.53 -19.22
C LEU A 247 8.36 0.01 -20.66
N ALA A 248 9.33 0.12 -21.55
CA ALA A 248 9.20 -0.36 -22.91
C ALA A 248 8.79 -1.84 -22.95
N THR A 249 7.80 -2.17 -23.80
CA THR A 249 7.26 -3.54 -23.91
C THR A 249 8.34 -4.54 -24.36
N ASN A 250 9.16 -4.15 -25.34
CA ASN A 250 10.26 -4.99 -25.80
C ASN A 250 11.49 -4.79 -24.87
N PRO A 251 12.02 -5.87 -24.24
CA PRO A 251 13.17 -5.76 -23.33
C PRO A 251 14.42 -5.12 -23.95
N LYS A 252 14.60 -5.20 -25.28
CA LYS A 252 15.75 -4.63 -26.00
C LYS A 252 15.72 -3.10 -26.06
N ASP A 253 14.54 -2.50 -25.91
CA ASP A 253 14.34 -1.04 -25.96
C ASP A 253 14.49 -0.40 -24.57
N ARG A 254 14.73 -1.21 -23.54
CA ARG A 254 15.00 -0.77 -22.17
C ARG A 254 16.48 -0.47 -21.97
N TYR A 255 16.81 0.09 -20.81
CA TYR A 255 18.21 0.25 -20.39
C TYR A 255 18.93 -1.11 -20.33
N ALA A 256 20.18 -1.12 -20.77
CA ALA A 256 21.00 -2.34 -20.76
C ALA A 256 21.39 -2.77 -19.32
N SER A 257 21.39 -1.86 -18.35
CA SER A 257 21.75 -2.11 -16.96
C SER A 257 21.10 -1.10 -16.01
N ALA A 258 21.01 -1.44 -14.72
CA ALA A 258 20.59 -0.50 -13.68
C ALA A 258 21.54 0.72 -13.58
N GLY A 259 22.83 0.53 -13.88
CA GLY A 259 23.81 1.63 -13.94
C GLY A 259 23.53 2.63 -15.05
N SER A 260 23.12 2.17 -16.25
CA SER A 260 22.74 3.07 -17.34
C SER A 260 21.43 3.83 -17.05
N MET A 261 20.46 3.18 -16.41
CA MET A 261 19.24 3.85 -15.95
C MET A 261 19.54 4.88 -14.86
N MET A 262 20.42 4.55 -13.90
CA MET A 262 20.89 5.47 -12.87
C MET A 262 21.50 6.75 -13.46
N ALA A 263 22.38 6.59 -14.45
CA ALA A 263 23.03 7.74 -15.12
C ALA A 263 21.98 8.65 -15.81
N ALA A 264 20.98 8.04 -16.47
CA ALA A 264 19.90 8.76 -17.10
C ALA A 264 19.03 9.52 -16.07
N LEU A 265 18.69 8.89 -14.93
CA LEU A 265 17.96 9.55 -13.83
C LEU A 265 18.75 10.72 -13.23
N SER A 266 20.07 10.55 -13.01
CA SER A 266 20.93 11.60 -12.49
C SER A 266 21.00 12.79 -13.44
N GLY A 267 21.03 12.55 -14.75
CA GLY A 267 21.00 13.60 -15.78
C GLY A 267 19.65 14.32 -15.85
N ALA A 268 18.54 13.61 -15.58
CA ALA A 268 17.19 14.17 -15.66
C ALA A 268 16.86 15.17 -14.54
N VAL A 269 17.60 15.18 -13.44
CA VAL A 269 17.40 16.09 -12.29
C VAL A 269 18.56 17.07 -12.10
N SER A 270 19.54 17.08 -13.01
CA SER A 270 20.66 18.01 -12.94
C SER A 270 20.23 19.41 -13.40
N PRO A 271 20.60 20.51 -12.70
CA PRO A 271 20.15 21.87 -13.06
C PRO A 271 20.58 22.35 -14.46
N ALA A 272 21.45 21.60 -15.13
CA ALA A 272 21.87 21.89 -16.51
C ALA A 272 20.78 21.58 -17.57
N ALA A 273 19.69 20.85 -17.22
CA ALA A 273 18.62 20.52 -18.17
C ALA A 273 17.59 21.64 -18.36
N GLU A 274 17.58 22.68 -17.51
CA GLU A 274 16.69 23.86 -17.64
C GLU A 274 17.28 24.99 -18.53
N SER A 275 18.49 24.85 -19.03
CA SER A 275 19.21 25.95 -19.73
C SER A 275 19.31 25.77 -21.24
N ALA A 276 18.36 25.12 -21.91
CA ALA A 276 18.34 25.03 -23.36
C ALA A 276 17.12 25.69 -24.04
N ALA A 277 16.61 26.78 -23.48
CA ALA A 277 15.75 27.70 -24.23
C ALA A 277 16.58 28.87 -24.76
N PRO A 278 16.51 29.26 -26.07
CA PRO A 278 17.24 30.38 -26.58
C PRO A 278 16.71 31.68 -25.95
N PRO A 279 17.59 32.65 -25.61
CA PRO A 279 17.18 33.88 -24.94
C PRO A 279 16.26 34.70 -25.84
N PRO A 280 15.11 35.18 -25.34
CA PRO A 280 14.28 36.11 -26.09
C PRO A 280 15.03 37.45 -26.25
N LYS A 281 15.05 37.99 -27.50
CA LYS A 281 15.63 39.27 -27.83
C LYS A 281 14.99 40.38 -27.00
N SER A 282 15.83 41.15 -26.35
CA SER A 282 15.52 42.27 -25.47
C SER A 282 14.46 43.23 -26.00
N SER A 283 13.41 43.51 -25.24
CA SER A 283 12.70 44.78 -25.31
C SER A 283 12.53 45.35 -23.90
N LYS A 284 12.90 46.62 -23.77
CA LYS A 284 12.92 47.41 -22.52
C LYS A 284 11.51 47.67 -21.92
N LEU A 285 10.49 47.00 -22.41
CA LEU A 285 9.09 47.18 -21.97
C LEU A 285 8.69 46.34 -20.75
N TRP A 286 9.54 45.39 -20.31
CA TRP A 286 9.15 44.45 -19.27
C TRP A 286 9.44 44.86 -17.83
N LEU A 287 10.27 45.93 -17.62
CA LEU A 287 10.58 46.38 -16.25
C LEU A 287 9.38 47.06 -15.56
N GLY A 288 8.47 47.67 -16.33
CA GLY A 288 7.26 48.29 -15.76
C GLY A 288 6.18 47.31 -15.39
N VAL A 289 6.06 46.20 -16.13
CA VAL A 289 5.04 45.15 -15.88
C VAL A 289 5.43 44.27 -14.71
N ALA A 290 6.71 43.98 -14.51
CA ALA A 290 7.18 43.19 -13.37
C ALA A 290 6.96 43.88 -12.01
N LEU A 291 7.12 45.24 -11.97
CA LEU A 291 6.87 46.01 -10.76
C LEU A 291 5.36 46.11 -10.43
N ALA A 292 4.49 46.22 -11.46
CA ALA A 292 3.05 46.24 -11.27
C ALA A 292 2.48 44.87 -10.82
N MET A 293 3.05 43.77 -11.31
CA MET A 293 2.65 42.41 -10.86
C MET A 293 3.13 42.07 -9.45
N ALA A 294 4.29 42.56 -9.03
CA ALA A 294 4.78 42.36 -7.66
C ALA A 294 3.91 43.08 -6.62
N LEU A 295 3.38 44.26 -6.95
CA LEU A 295 2.45 44.99 -6.08
C LEU A 295 1.02 44.43 -6.12
N GLY A 296 0.58 43.89 -7.23
CA GLY A 296 -0.72 43.21 -7.37
C GLY A 296 -0.77 41.83 -6.65
N ALA A 297 0.31 41.08 -6.72
CA ALA A 297 0.40 39.75 -6.05
C ALA A 297 0.41 39.88 -4.51
N GLY A 298 1.07 40.91 -3.96
CA GLY A 298 1.07 41.20 -2.52
C GLY A 298 -0.33 41.52 -1.97
N ALA A 299 -1.14 42.29 -2.69
CA ALA A 299 -2.50 42.62 -2.31
C ALA A 299 -3.48 41.44 -2.50
N PHE A 300 -3.25 40.59 -3.52
CA PHE A 300 -4.10 39.42 -3.78
C PHE A 300 -3.88 38.28 -2.78
N VAL A 301 -2.66 38.10 -2.28
CA VAL A 301 -2.34 37.11 -1.22
C VAL A 301 -2.92 37.53 0.13
N TYR A 302 -3.02 38.86 0.40
CA TYR A 302 -3.57 39.33 1.69
C TYR A 302 -5.13 39.23 1.76
N VAL A 303 -5.82 39.24 0.60
CA VAL A 303 -7.30 39.23 0.58
C VAL A 303 -7.89 37.81 0.47
N LYS A 304 -7.09 36.76 0.15
CA LYS A 304 -7.57 35.37 -0.02
C LYS A 304 -6.85 34.32 0.80
N SER A 305 -6.29 34.68 1.94
CA SER A 305 -5.98 33.67 2.98
C SER A 305 -7.28 33.35 3.70
N PRO A 306 -7.89 32.18 3.53
CA PRO A 306 -8.96 31.76 4.40
C PRO A 306 -8.35 31.57 5.78
N VAL A 307 -8.71 32.45 6.72
CA VAL A 307 -8.53 32.25 8.13
C VAL A 307 -9.19 30.91 8.46
N GLY A 308 -8.38 29.90 8.82
CA GLY A 308 -8.87 28.59 9.25
C GLY A 308 -8.70 27.46 8.23
N ALA A 309 -7.48 27.25 7.69
CA ALA A 309 -7.11 25.89 7.33
C ALA A 309 -7.07 25.08 8.64
N PRO A 310 -7.90 24.03 8.84
CA PRO A 310 -7.78 23.22 10.04
C PRO A 310 -6.38 22.60 10.01
N LEU A 311 -5.63 22.82 11.10
CA LEU A 311 -4.41 22.07 11.38
C LEU A 311 -4.70 20.61 11.10
N LEU A 312 -3.96 19.99 10.16
CA LEU A 312 -4.06 18.57 9.86
C LEU A 312 -4.00 17.82 11.19
N ASN A 313 -5.14 17.29 11.62
CA ASN A 313 -5.26 16.53 12.88
C ASN A 313 -4.64 15.15 12.64
N THR A 314 -3.30 15.08 12.68
CA THR A 314 -2.52 13.86 12.46
C THR A 314 -2.93 12.74 13.43
N SER A 315 -3.33 13.11 14.66
CA SER A 315 -3.85 12.16 15.65
C SER A 315 -5.20 11.56 15.20
N GLY A 316 -6.11 12.38 14.69
CA GLY A 316 -7.43 11.92 14.24
C GLY A 316 -7.37 10.94 13.05
N HIS A 317 -6.40 11.11 12.15
CA HIS A 317 -6.20 10.17 11.03
C HIS A 317 -5.67 8.81 11.49
N ALA A 318 -4.76 8.77 12.45
CA ALA A 318 -4.26 7.51 13.01
C ALA A 318 -5.38 6.71 13.70
N GLU A 319 -6.21 7.37 14.50
CA GLU A 319 -7.38 6.77 15.16
C GLU A 319 -8.42 6.29 14.12
N TYR A 320 -8.64 7.06 13.05
CA TYR A 320 -9.51 6.67 11.93
C TYR A 320 -9.01 5.38 11.26
N THR A 321 -7.73 5.33 10.90
CA THR A 321 -7.11 4.15 10.26
C THR A 321 -7.20 2.91 11.15
N LYS A 322 -6.89 3.06 12.45
CA LYS A 322 -7.01 1.96 13.42
C LYS A 322 -8.46 1.44 13.49
N GLY A 323 -9.44 2.33 13.48
CA GLY A 323 -10.86 1.95 13.46
C GLY A 323 -11.24 1.19 12.19
N GLN A 324 -10.73 1.60 11.02
CA GLN A 324 -10.97 0.89 9.76
C GLN A 324 -10.36 -0.52 9.76
N GLU A 325 -9.13 -0.68 10.26
CA GLU A 325 -8.49 -2.00 10.39
C GLU A 325 -9.31 -2.96 11.28
N LEU A 326 -9.88 -2.45 12.36
CA LEU A 326 -10.75 -3.23 13.24
C LEU A 326 -12.07 -3.61 12.56
N LEU A 327 -12.65 -2.73 11.75
CA LEU A 327 -13.86 -3.02 10.99
C LEU A 327 -13.65 -4.03 9.85
N VAL A 328 -12.46 -4.10 9.28
CA VAL A 328 -12.10 -5.17 8.32
C VAL A 328 -12.08 -6.55 9.03
N ARG A 329 -11.74 -6.58 10.30
CA ARG A 329 -11.68 -7.80 11.14
C ARG A 329 -12.95 -8.02 11.97
N TYR A 330 -14.11 -7.71 11.41
CA TYR A 330 -15.39 -7.86 12.12
C TYR A 330 -15.71 -9.31 12.55
N ASP A 331 -15.06 -10.30 11.94
CA ASP A 331 -15.07 -11.71 12.30
C ASP A 331 -14.43 -12.01 13.67
N LYS A 332 -13.55 -11.11 14.15
CA LYS A 332 -12.95 -11.26 15.49
C LYS A 332 -13.85 -10.68 16.56
N GLN A 333 -14.09 -11.49 17.59
CA GLN A 333 -14.90 -11.08 18.73
C GLN A 333 -14.36 -9.76 19.35
N GLY A 334 -15.23 -8.78 19.50
CA GLY A 334 -14.89 -7.49 20.11
C GLY A 334 -14.37 -6.40 19.15
N SER A 335 -13.90 -6.73 17.94
CA SER A 335 -13.33 -5.76 17.00
C SER A 335 -14.29 -4.62 16.66
N VAL A 336 -15.56 -4.94 16.38
CA VAL A 336 -16.58 -3.91 16.06
C VAL A 336 -16.88 -3.01 17.27
N ALA A 337 -16.86 -3.57 18.48
CA ALA A 337 -17.07 -2.80 19.71
C ALA A 337 -15.89 -1.85 19.97
N GLU A 338 -14.65 -2.32 19.80
CA GLU A 338 -13.44 -1.50 19.94
C GLU A 338 -13.41 -0.38 18.87
N ALA A 339 -13.68 -0.70 17.60
CA ALA A 339 -13.77 0.30 16.53
C ALA A 339 -14.82 1.38 16.85
N THR A 340 -16.00 0.97 17.35
CA THR A 340 -17.04 1.91 17.76
C THR A 340 -16.54 2.85 18.86
N GLY A 341 -15.88 2.33 19.88
CA GLY A 341 -15.33 3.15 20.98
C GLY A 341 -14.29 4.16 20.49
N ILE A 342 -13.42 3.76 19.56
CA ILE A 342 -12.45 4.66 18.92
C ILE A 342 -13.17 5.79 18.19
N TYR A 343 -14.16 5.47 17.35
CA TYR A 343 -14.86 6.49 16.56
C TYR A 343 -15.78 7.39 17.42
N GLU A 344 -16.42 6.86 18.45
CA GLU A 344 -17.20 7.68 19.39
C GLU A 344 -16.30 8.69 20.13
N LYS A 345 -15.10 8.25 20.55
CA LYS A 345 -14.10 9.13 21.15
C LYS A 345 -13.62 10.18 20.14
N LEU A 346 -13.28 9.75 18.91
CA LEU A 346 -12.82 10.63 17.85
C LEU A 346 -13.87 11.69 17.47
N ALA A 347 -15.15 11.30 17.35
CA ALA A 347 -16.24 12.22 17.07
C ALA A 347 -16.48 13.25 18.18
N LYS A 348 -16.20 12.88 19.44
CA LYS A 348 -16.26 13.82 20.59
C LYS A 348 -15.07 14.78 20.63
N GLN A 349 -13.86 14.28 20.36
CA GLN A 349 -12.62 15.07 20.41
C GLN A 349 -12.46 15.99 19.19
N SER A 350 -12.91 15.52 18.04
CA SER A 350 -12.79 16.21 16.75
C SER A 350 -14.12 16.18 15.98
N PRO A 351 -15.16 16.91 16.44
CA PRO A 351 -16.50 16.84 15.85
C PRO A 351 -16.58 17.38 14.41
N GLN A 352 -15.57 18.13 13.96
CA GLN A 352 -15.44 18.66 12.60
C GLN A 352 -14.62 17.76 11.67
N PHE A 353 -14.17 16.60 12.14
CA PHE A 353 -13.39 15.67 11.34
C PHE A 353 -14.33 14.72 10.56
N ALA A 354 -14.56 15.02 9.28
CA ALA A 354 -15.52 14.30 8.42
C ALA A 354 -15.30 12.79 8.37
N LEU A 355 -14.04 12.34 8.21
CA LEU A 355 -13.69 10.91 8.20
C LEU A 355 -13.99 10.23 9.54
N GLY A 356 -13.84 10.93 10.66
CA GLY A 356 -14.23 10.41 11.97
C GLY A 356 -15.72 10.12 12.08
N GLN A 357 -16.55 11.00 11.52
CA GLN A 357 -18.02 10.81 11.45
C GLN A 357 -18.37 9.66 10.46
N ALA A 358 -17.70 9.58 9.30
CA ALA A 358 -17.89 8.48 8.35
C ALA A 358 -17.53 7.12 8.97
N GLY A 359 -16.39 7.03 9.69
CA GLY A 359 -16.00 5.82 10.41
C GLY A 359 -16.96 5.44 11.53
N LEU A 360 -17.52 6.43 12.23
CA LEU A 360 -18.55 6.20 13.25
C LEU A 360 -19.83 5.61 12.63
N ALA A 361 -20.25 6.11 11.45
CA ALA A 361 -21.36 5.54 10.71
C ALA A 361 -21.08 4.09 10.32
N ASP A 362 -19.90 3.80 9.77
CA ASP A 362 -19.49 2.44 9.41
C ASP A 362 -19.53 1.48 10.61
N ALA A 363 -19.05 1.94 11.78
CA ALA A 363 -19.08 1.13 13.00
C ALA A 363 -20.51 0.82 13.50
N TYR A 364 -21.40 1.81 13.43
CA TYR A 364 -22.82 1.58 13.78
C TYR A 364 -23.52 0.67 12.76
N LEU A 365 -23.19 0.77 11.46
CA LEU A 365 -23.72 -0.16 10.43
C LEU A 365 -23.20 -1.59 10.66
N ALA A 366 -21.94 -1.78 11.03
CA ALA A 366 -21.41 -3.09 11.37
C ALA A 366 -22.12 -3.70 12.61
N LYS A 367 -22.39 -2.89 13.63
CA LYS A 367 -23.23 -3.32 14.77
C LYS A 367 -24.65 -3.65 14.36
N PHE A 368 -25.27 -2.83 13.50
CA PHE A 368 -26.61 -3.05 12.99
C PHE A 368 -26.69 -4.36 12.20
N ASP A 369 -25.69 -4.65 11.37
CA ASP A 369 -25.68 -5.88 10.59
C ASP A 369 -25.70 -7.15 11.49
N GLY A 370 -25.13 -7.09 12.67
CA GLY A 370 -25.19 -8.17 13.68
C GLY A 370 -26.46 -8.19 14.53
N ALA A 371 -26.88 -7.04 15.06
CA ALA A 371 -27.96 -6.96 16.05
C ALA A 371 -29.35 -6.65 15.45
N LYS A 372 -29.40 -6.09 14.24
CA LYS A 372 -30.62 -5.58 13.56
C LYS A 372 -31.42 -4.56 14.40
N ASP A 373 -30.75 -3.85 15.32
CA ASP A 373 -31.33 -2.83 16.15
C ASP A 373 -31.58 -1.52 15.35
N PRO A 374 -32.83 -1.05 15.17
CA PRO A 374 -33.13 0.16 14.45
C PRO A 374 -32.46 1.43 15.02
N ALA A 375 -32.18 1.45 16.32
CA ALA A 375 -31.51 2.59 16.94
C ALA A 375 -30.05 2.75 16.44
N LEU A 376 -29.38 1.63 16.12
CA LEU A 376 -28.03 1.67 15.52
C LEU A 376 -28.09 2.21 14.07
N LEU A 377 -29.12 1.85 13.32
CA LEU A 377 -29.33 2.34 11.96
C LEU A 377 -29.56 3.87 11.96
N GLU A 378 -30.34 4.37 12.91
CA GLU A 378 -30.57 5.82 13.06
C GLU A 378 -29.29 6.56 13.48
N ARG A 379 -28.51 6.01 14.39
CA ARG A 379 -27.18 6.56 14.76
C ARG A 379 -26.23 6.60 13.55
N ALA A 380 -26.23 5.57 12.74
CA ALA A 380 -25.45 5.53 11.51
C ALA A 380 -25.89 6.63 10.54
N ARG A 381 -27.20 6.85 10.38
CA ARG A 381 -27.76 7.92 9.56
C ARG A 381 -27.24 9.29 9.97
N VAL A 382 -27.34 9.60 11.25
CA VAL A 382 -26.91 10.89 11.79
C VAL A 382 -25.42 11.12 11.55
N ALA A 383 -24.59 10.12 11.83
CA ALA A 383 -23.15 10.22 11.64
C ALA A 383 -22.76 10.34 10.16
N ALA A 384 -23.38 9.56 9.26
CA ALA A 384 -23.11 9.60 7.83
C ALA A 384 -23.53 10.94 7.20
N ALA A 385 -24.73 11.44 7.53
CA ALA A 385 -25.20 12.73 7.06
C ALA A 385 -24.29 13.87 7.54
N LYS A 386 -23.84 13.81 8.80
CA LYS A 386 -22.87 14.77 9.34
C LYS A 386 -21.53 14.71 8.63
N ALA A 387 -21.07 13.53 8.25
CA ALA A 387 -19.82 13.38 7.51
C ALA A 387 -19.88 14.11 6.14
N VAL A 388 -20.97 13.94 5.38
CA VAL A 388 -21.17 14.63 4.10
C VAL A 388 -21.32 16.14 4.28
N GLU A 389 -22.04 16.59 5.32
CA GLU A 389 -22.16 18.02 5.66
C GLU A 389 -20.78 18.66 5.92
N LEU A 390 -19.89 17.94 6.59
CA LEU A 390 -18.55 18.44 6.94
C LEU A 390 -17.59 18.46 5.74
N ASP A 391 -17.63 17.46 4.89
CA ASP A 391 -16.83 17.42 3.65
C ASP A 391 -17.48 16.53 2.58
N SER A 392 -18.23 17.17 1.69
CA SER A 392 -18.86 16.51 0.54
C SER A 392 -17.92 16.21 -0.63
N ARG A 393 -16.63 16.57 -0.56
CA ARG A 393 -15.62 16.22 -1.58
C ARG A 393 -14.83 14.98 -1.19
N GLN A 394 -15.06 14.42 -0.02
CA GLN A 394 -14.38 13.24 0.48
C GLN A 394 -15.17 11.97 0.08
N PRO A 395 -14.60 11.05 -0.73
CA PRO A 395 -15.31 9.85 -1.21
C PRO A 395 -15.91 9.00 -0.10
N HIS A 396 -15.20 8.89 1.02
CA HIS A 396 -15.61 8.07 2.17
C HIS A 396 -16.87 8.58 2.88
N THR A 397 -17.16 9.88 2.82
CA THR A 397 -18.38 10.43 3.43
C THR A 397 -19.63 9.99 2.64
N HIS A 398 -19.58 10.06 1.31
CA HIS A 398 -20.61 9.54 0.42
C HIS A 398 -20.76 8.03 0.50
N LEU A 399 -19.63 7.29 0.59
CA LEU A 399 -19.66 5.85 0.79
C LEU A 399 -20.39 5.47 2.09
N ALA A 400 -20.12 6.14 3.20
CA ALA A 400 -20.78 5.87 4.48
C ALA A 400 -22.29 6.13 4.41
N LEU A 401 -22.69 7.23 3.75
CA LEU A 401 -24.11 7.55 3.55
C LEU A 401 -24.78 6.57 2.58
N GLY A 402 -24.11 6.17 1.50
CA GLY A 402 -24.56 5.14 0.58
C GLY A 402 -24.78 3.79 1.27
N LYS A 403 -23.85 3.35 2.09
CA LYS A 403 -23.97 2.13 2.93
C LYS A 403 -25.20 2.19 3.86
N TYR A 404 -25.44 3.34 4.48
CA TYR A 404 -26.64 3.53 5.28
C TYR A 404 -27.89 3.35 4.43
N TYR A 405 -27.99 4.00 3.26
CA TYR A 405 -29.17 3.90 2.40
C TYR A 405 -29.40 2.48 1.88
N VAL A 406 -28.36 1.72 1.59
CA VAL A 406 -28.47 0.29 1.25
C VAL A 406 -29.16 -0.50 2.38
N ARG A 407 -28.76 -0.28 3.66
CA ARG A 407 -29.37 -0.97 4.81
C ARG A 407 -30.79 -0.48 5.10
N ALA A 408 -31.05 0.80 4.85
CA ALA A 408 -32.37 1.40 4.99
C ALA A 408 -33.33 1.11 3.81
N SER A 409 -32.89 0.31 2.83
CA SER A 409 -33.65 -0.04 1.61
C SER A 409 -34.12 1.18 0.78
N ARG A 410 -33.34 2.27 0.83
CA ARG A 410 -33.53 3.48 0.02
C ARG A 410 -32.67 3.41 -1.23
N ASN A 411 -33.07 2.52 -2.16
CA ASN A 411 -32.22 2.11 -3.29
C ASN A 411 -31.78 3.27 -4.19
N ASP A 412 -32.66 4.25 -4.46
CA ASP A 412 -32.34 5.39 -5.32
C ASP A 412 -31.29 6.30 -4.67
N LEU A 413 -31.48 6.61 -3.38
CA LEU A 413 -30.53 7.42 -2.62
C LEU A 413 -29.18 6.68 -2.44
N ALA A 414 -29.23 5.35 -2.22
CA ALA A 414 -28.03 4.54 -2.18
C ALA A 414 -27.23 4.63 -3.47
N SER A 415 -27.92 4.51 -4.62
CA SER A 415 -27.28 4.60 -5.93
C SER A 415 -26.64 5.98 -6.15
N GLN A 416 -27.32 7.07 -5.76
CA GLN A 416 -26.80 8.43 -5.89
C GLN A 416 -25.50 8.60 -5.08
N GLU A 417 -25.51 8.23 -3.81
CA GLU A 417 -24.36 8.42 -2.93
C GLU A 417 -23.18 7.52 -3.30
N LEU A 418 -23.44 6.26 -3.68
CA LEU A 418 -22.38 5.34 -4.10
C LEU A 418 -21.75 5.78 -5.43
N ASN A 419 -22.55 6.28 -6.38
CA ASN A 419 -22.04 6.83 -7.64
C ASN A 419 -21.25 8.13 -7.40
N GLU A 420 -21.67 8.98 -6.45
CA GLU A 420 -20.89 10.17 -6.08
C GLU A 420 -19.57 9.78 -5.41
N ALA A 421 -19.54 8.77 -4.54
CA ALA A 421 -18.31 8.22 -4.00
C ALA A 421 -17.36 7.73 -5.10
N LEU A 422 -17.88 7.04 -6.14
CA LEU A 422 -17.08 6.57 -7.28
C LEU A 422 -16.72 7.69 -8.25
N ARG A 423 -17.52 8.73 -8.38
CA ARG A 423 -17.15 9.92 -9.15
C ARG A 423 -15.94 10.64 -8.53
N LEU A 424 -15.91 10.72 -7.21
CA LEU A 424 -14.81 11.32 -6.44
C LEU A 424 -13.58 10.42 -6.38
N ASP A 425 -13.79 9.10 -6.25
CA ASP A 425 -12.74 8.07 -6.26
C ASP A 425 -13.21 6.84 -7.04
N PRO A 426 -12.95 6.78 -8.37
CA PRO A 426 -13.33 5.63 -9.20
C PRO A 426 -12.66 4.31 -8.80
N ARG A 427 -11.70 4.33 -7.88
CA ARG A 427 -10.99 3.15 -7.41
C ARG A 427 -11.40 2.72 -6.00
N ASN A 428 -12.52 3.20 -5.52
CA ASN A 428 -13.05 2.83 -4.22
C ASN A 428 -13.67 1.43 -4.26
N GLY A 429 -12.88 0.39 -3.96
CA GLY A 429 -13.34 -1.00 -3.95
C GLY A 429 -14.53 -1.25 -3.03
N ALA A 430 -14.61 -0.54 -1.89
CA ALA A 430 -15.74 -0.66 -0.98
C ALA A 430 -17.03 -0.07 -1.58
N ALA A 431 -16.95 0.99 -2.39
CA ALA A 431 -18.11 1.54 -3.08
C ALA A 431 -18.62 0.59 -4.17
N HIS A 432 -17.73 -0.03 -4.95
CA HIS A 432 -18.08 -1.10 -5.90
C HIS A 432 -18.76 -2.28 -5.19
N ALA A 433 -18.22 -2.73 -4.07
CA ALA A 433 -18.82 -3.83 -3.30
C ALA A 433 -20.22 -3.50 -2.76
N GLU A 434 -20.48 -2.27 -2.34
CA GLU A 434 -21.80 -1.83 -1.90
C GLU A 434 -22.76 -1.66 -3.09
N LEU A 435 -22.28 -1.25 -4.29
CA LEU A 435 -23.10 -1.29 -5.51
C LEU A 435 -23.49 -2.72 -5.90
N GLY A 436 -22.57 -3.67 -5.81
CA GLY A 436 -22.89 -5.08 -6.02
C GLY A 436 -23.98 -5.57 -5.05
N LEU A 437 -23.94 -5.19 -3.78
CA LEU A 437 -24.98 -5.50 -2.81
C LEU A 437 -26.31 -4.81 -3.14
N LEU A 438 -26.27 -3.55 -3.58
CA LEU A 438 -27.45 -2.81 -4.03
C LEU A 438 -28.11 -3.50 -5.23
N TYR A 439 -27.34 -3.88 -6.24
CA TYR A 439 -27.84 -4.60 -7.42
C TYR A 439 -28.43 -5.96 -7.07
N GLN A 440 -27.82 -6.69 -6.14
CA GLN A 440 -28.38 -7.94 -5.63
C GLN A 440 -29.75 -7.74 -4.99
N ARG A 441 -29.95 -6.70 -4.19
CA ARG A 441 -31.23 -6.34 -3.57
C ARG A 441 -32.28 -5.89 -4.59
N GLN A 442 -31.86 -5.28 -5.68
CA GLN A 442 -32.74 -4.89 -6.79
C GLN A 442 -33.10 -6.04 -7.74
N GLY A 443 -32.53 -7.23 -7.52
CA GLY A 443 -32.71 -8.38 -8.42
C GLY A 443 -31.91 -8.30 -9.73
N ARG A 444 -31.01 -7.34 -9.85
CA ARG A 444 -30.10 -7.13 -11.01
C ARG A 444 -28.92 -8.08 -10.93
N THR A 445 -29.18 -9.36 -11.02
CA THR A 445 -28.19 -10.42 -10.73
C THR A 445 -27.03 -10.46 -11.72
N SER A 446 -27.19 -9.96 -12.95
CA SER A 446 -26.11 -9.85 -13.94
C SER A 446 -25.08 -8.79 -13.59
N ASP A 447 -25.46 -7.77 -12.83
CA ASP A 447 -24.62 -6.61 -12.53
C ASP A 447 -23.80 -6.83 -11.22
N VAL A 448 -24.12 -7.87 -10.46
CA VAL A 448 -23.45 -8.17 -9.17
C VAL A 448 -22.00 -8.63 -9.35
N PRO A 449 -21.69 -9.65 -10.19
CA PRO A 449 -20.34 -10.14 -10.32
C PRO A 449 -19.32 -9.10 -10.82
N PRO A 450 -19.64 -8.25 -11.84
CA PRO A 450 -18.71 -7.21 -12.28
C PRO A 450 -18.29 -6.25 -11.18
N GLU A 451 -19.25 -5.81 -10.34
CA GLU A 451 -18.96 -4.88 -9.26
C GLU A 451 -18.13 -5.53 -8.13
N LEU A 452 -18.46 -6.76 -7.75
CA LEU A 452 -17.69 -7.48 -6.74
C LEU A 452 -16.29 -7.86 -7.26
N GLN A 453 -16.16 -8.20 -8.54
CA GLN A 453 -14.85 -8.43 -9.16
C GLN A 453 -14.01 -7.16 -9.17
N MET A 454 -14.61 -6.00 -9.49
CA MET A 454 -13.93 -4.71 -9.40
C MET A 454 -13.47 -4.42 -7.97
N ALA A 455 -14.30 -4.73 -6.97
CA ALA A 455 -13.89 -4.58 -5.57
C ALA A 455 -12.71 -5.47 -5.19
N GLN A 456 -12.67 -6.73 -5.68
CA GLN A 456 -11.54 -7.66 -5.50
C GLN A 456 -10.28 -7.13 -6.19
N ASP A 457 -10.39 -6.67 -7.44
CA ASP A 457 -9.26 -6.14 -8.21
C ASP A 457 -8.64 -4.90 -7.56
N LEU A 458 -9.47 -4.06 -6.93
CA LEU A 458 -9.05 -2.84 -6.25
C LEU A 458 -8.54 -3.09 -4.82
N SER A 459 -8.98 -4.17 -4.18
CA SER A 459 -8.62 -4.53 -2.80
C SER A 459 -8.40 -6.04 -2.67
N PRO A 460 -7.37 -6.59 -3.33
CA PRO A 460 -7.18 -8.04 -3.45
C PRO A 460 -6.89 -8.77 -2.13
N ASN A 461 -6.50 -8.03 -1.09
CA ASN A 461 -6.26 -8.59 0.24
C ASN A 461 -7.48 -8.50 1.16
N ASP A 462 -8.58 -7.96 0.67
CA ASP A 462 -9.82 -7.86 1.44
C ASP A 462 -10.69 -9.11 1.18
N TRP A 463 -10.54 -10.09 2.05
CA TRP A 463 -11.25 -11.37 1.98
C TRP A 463 -12.78 -11.22 1.89
N ARG A 464 -13.34 -10.10 2.34
CA ARG A 464 -14.78 -9.84 2.38
C ARG A 464 -15.40 -9.87 0.99
N TRP A 465 -14.68 -9.44 -0.03
CA TRP A 465 -15.19 -9.39 -1.40
C TRP A 465 -15.27 -10.79 -2.02
N HIS A 466 -14.27 -11.63 -1.78
CA HIS A 466 -14.31 -13.05 -2.16
C HIS A 466 -15.46 -13.78 -1.45
N ASN A 467 -15.60 -13.57 -0.15
CA ASN A 467 -16.70 -14.14 0.62
C ASN A 467 -18.07 -13.70 0.08
N ARG A 468 -18.25 -12.41 -0.26
CA ARG A 468 -19.51 -11.90 -0.84
C ARG A 468 -19.80 -12.52 -2.21
N LEU A 469 -18.83 -12.60 -3.09
CA LEU A 469 -19.00 -13.20 -4.42
C LEU A 469 -19.25 -14.70 -4.30
N GLY A 470 -18.56 -15.42 -3.41
CA GLY A 470 -18.81 -16.81 -3.10
C GLY A 470 -20.23 -17.06 -2.60
N LEU A 471 -20.73 -16.26 -1.67
CA LEU A 471 -22.11 -16.33 -1.19
C LEU A 471 -23.14 -16.02 -2.30
N PHE A 472 -22.84 -15.05 -3.16
CA PHE A 472 -23.70 -14.75 -4.31
C PHE A 472 -23.81 -15.97 -5.25
N TYR A 473 -22.68 -16.60 -5.59
CA TYR A 473 -22.67 -17.81 -6.44
C TYR A 473 -23.35 -19.01 -5.75
N LEU A 474 -23.13 -19.19 -4.45
CA LEU A 474 -23.77 -20.25 -3.66
C LEU A 474 -25.31 -20.12 -3.68
N ASN A 475 -25.82 -18.91 -3.45
CA ASN A 475 -27.25 -18.63 -3.48
C ASN A 475 -27.84 -18.78 -4.90
N GLY A 476 -27.05 -18.59 -5.93
CA GLY A 476 -27.42 -18.83 -7.33
C GLY A 476 -27.23 -20.28 -7.80
N GLY A 477 -26.87 -21.23 -6.91
CA GLY A 477 -26.65 -22.64 -7.22
C GLY A 477 -25.37 -22.94 -8.00
N LYS A 478 -24.47 -21.96 -8.14
CA LYS A 478 -23.19 -22.10 -8.87
C LYS A 478 -22.09 -22.57 -7.92
N LEU A 479 -22.16 -23.84 -7.49
CA LEU A 479 -21.31 -24.39 -6.43
C LEU A 479 -19.81 -24.33 -6.75
N ASP A 480 -19.41 -24.62 -7.99
CA ASP A 480 -17.99 -24.60 -8.38
C ASP A 480 -17.39 -23.20 -8.26
N LEU A 481 -18.11 -22.19 -8.76
CA LEU A 481 -17.68 -20.79 -8.64
C LEU A 481 -17.66 -20.32 -7.18
N ALA A 482 -18.64 -20.76 -6.37
CA ALA A 482 -18.65 -20.44 -4.95
C ALA A 482 -17.45 -21.02 -4.21
N LEU A 483 -17.09 -22.29 -4.50
CA LEU A 483 -15.93 -22.95 -3.92
C LEU A 483 -14.62 -22.30 -4.34
N GLU A 484 -14.52 -21.84 -5.58
CA GLU A 484 -13.34 -21.11 -6.04
C GLU A 484 -13.13 -19.81 -5.26
N GLU A 485 -14.21 -19.03 -5.05
CA GLU A 485 -14.12 -17.78 -4.29
C GLU A 485 -13.82 -18.04 -2.81
N PHE A 486 -14.43 -19.04 -2.17
CA PHE A 486 -14.17 -19.36 -0.76
C PHE A 486 -12.76 -19.92 -0.50
N ARG A 487 -12.10 -20.53 -1.50
CA ARG A 487 -10.69 -20.93 -1.38
C ARG A 487 -9.72 -19.74 -1.33
N ARG A 488 -10.18 -18.57 -1.75
CA ARG A 488 -9.39 -17.33 -1.76
C ARG A 488 -9.57 -16.48 -0.48
N VAL A 489 -10.48 -16.90 0.42
CA VAL A 489 -10.74 -16.34 1.75
C VAL A 489 -9.75 -16.90 2.78
#